data_daf9bc9062ca04dec40a75ec9cfda259
#
_entry.id   daf9bc9062ca04dec40a75ec9cfda259
#
_cell.length_a   1.000
_cell.length_b   1.000
_cell.length_c   1.000
_cell.angle_alpha   90.00
_cell.angle_beta   90.00
_cell.angle_gamma   90.00
#
_symmetry.space_group_name_H-M   'P 1'
#
loop_
_entity.id
_entity.type
_entity.pdbx_description
1 polymer ?
#
loop_
_entity_poly.entity_id
_entity_poly.type
_entity_poly.pdbx_seq_one_letter_code
_entity_poly.pdbx_strand_id
1 'polypeptide(L)'
;MLDLKTGRFVINAEKGWEFHPFMSRKEFFESGLFKSEYLYRKDLSLDDDVFHFGPLNINGYEMNMSVHVGGLHDCVKNIWLVSTKLMEIPDINCMPDNWREIAYEVKRIHDEFLQKETAMSPSDIDKDRENSFSLSWGSFGSSFCLRYDMPSADIEISYDNFTEEDKAELDKISDDILWG
;
A
#
# COMPACT_ATOMS: atom_id res chain seq x y z
N MET A 1 -11.77 5.12 -1.29
CA MET A 1 -12.58 3.97 -0.83
C MET A 1 -12.04 2.69 -1.44
N LEU A 2 -11.79 1.66 -0.65
CA LEU A 2 -11.35 0.34 -1.12
C LEU A 2 -12.57 -0.59 -1.25
N ASP A 3 -12.84 -1.08 -2.45
CA ASP A 3 -13.86 -2.10 -2.69
C ASP A 3 -13.27 -3.50 -2.46
N LEU A 4 -13.64 -4.13 -1.37
CA LEU A 4 -13.12 -5.46 -0.99
C LEU A 4 -13.49 -6.59 -1.97
N LYS A 5 -14.49 -6.40 -2.83
CA LYS A 5 -14.86 -7.42 -3.82
C LYS A 5 -14.02 -7.34 -5.08
N THR A 6 -13.65 -6.13 -5.50
CA THR A 6 -13.00 -5.90 -6.79
C THR A 6 -11.54 -5.46 -6.66
N GLY A 7 -11.08 -5.08 -5.46
CA GLY A 7 -9.77 -4.49 -5.25
C GLY A 7 -9.63 -3.06 -5.77
N ARG A 8 -10.71 -2.45 -6.25
CA ARG A 8 -10.69 -1.08 -6.73
C ARG A 8 -10.47 -0.11 -5.56
N PHE A 9 -9.42 0.68 -5.63
CA PHE A 9 -9.08 1.68 -4.62
C PHE A 9 -9.21 3.08 -5.21
N VAL A 10 -10.24 3.82 -4.78
CA VAL A 10 -10.52 5.18 -5.20
C VAL A 10 -9.89 6.16 -4.22
N ILE A 11 -8.91 6.94 -4.70
CA ILE A 11 -8.24 8.01 -3.95
C ILE A 11 -9.07 9.30 -4.01
N ASN A 12 -9.50 9.66 -5.21
CA ASN A 12 -10.30 10.86 -5.43
C ASN A 12 -11.28 10.62 -6.59
N ALA A 13 -12.56 10.48 -6.27
CA ALA A 13 -13.60 10.20 -7.25
C ALA A 13 -13.84 11.36 -8.22
N GLU A 14 -13.73 12.62 -7.77
CA GLU A 14 -13.96 13.80 -8.60
C GLU A 14 -12.87 13.95 -9.67
N LYS A 15 -11.63 13.56 -9.35
CA LYS A 15 -10.50 13.60 -10.28
C LYS A 15 -10.32 12.28 -11.06
N GLY A 16 -11.12 11.26 -10.77
CA GLY A 16 -10.98 9.94 -11.38
C GLY A 16 -9.66 9.24 -10.98
N TRP A 17 -9.15 9.50 -9.79
CA TRP A 17 -7.91 8.89 -9.33
C TRP A 17 -8.21 7.58 -8.60
N GLU A 18 -7.85 6.49 -9.22
CA GLU A 18 -8.11 5.15 -8.70
C GLU A 18 -7.07 4.14 -9.16
N PHE A 19 -7.02 3.03 -8.45
CA PHE A 19 -6.25 1.83 -8.77
C PHE A 19 -7.18 0.63 -8.82
N HIS A 20 -6.76 -0.40 -9.56
CA HIS A 20 -7.45 -1.68 -9.62
C HIS A 20 -6.46 -2.81 -9.97
N PRO A 21 -6.80 -4.08 -9.70
CA PRO A 21 -5.99 -5.21 -10.13
C PRO A 21 -5.71 -5.17 -11.64
N PHE A 22 -4.52 -5.58 -12.05
CA PHE A 22 -4.06 -5.53 -13.45
C PHE A 22 -3.99 -4.14 -14.10
N MET A 23 -4.03 -3.05 -13.31
CA MET A 23 -3.75 -1.73 -13.85
C MET A 23 -2.35 -1.68 -14.47
N SER A 24 -2.26 -1.62 -15.78
CA SER A 24 -0.99 -1.66 -16.50
C SER A 24 -0.14 -0.40 -16.25
N ARG A 25 1.18 -0.52 -16.42
CA ARG A 25 2.11 0.63 -16.37
C ARG A 25 1.64 1.77 -17.28
N LYS A 26 1.19 1.45 -18.50
CA LYS A 26 0.72 2.43 -19.46
C LYS A 26 -0.51 3.18 -18.91
N GLU A 27 -1.49 2.46 -18.40
CA GLU A 27 -2.70 3.04 -17.83
C GLU A 27 -2.39 3.93 -16.62
N PHE A 28 -1.50 3.48 -15.74
CA PHE A 28 -1.03 4.28 -14.62
C PHE A 28 -0.35 5.57 -15.08
N PHE A 29 0.54 5.51 -16.09
CA PHE A 29 1.22 6.71 -16.63
C PHE A 29 0.28 7.66 -17.37
N GLU A 30 -0.81 7.18 -17.91
CA GLU A 30 -1.85 7.98 -18.54
C GLU A 30 -2.82 8.60 -17.51
N SER A 31 -2.82 8.12 -16.27
CA SER A 31 -3.71 8.60 -15.21
C SER A 31 -3.47 10.07 -14.86
N GLY A 32 -4.52 10.72 -14.40
CA GLY A 32 -4.44 12.10 -13.89
C GLY A 32 -3.58 12.20 -12.62
N LEU A 33 -3.51 11.13 -11.82
CA LEU A 33 -2.68 11.10 -10.63
C LEU A 33 -1.19 11.13 -10.98
N PHE A 34 -0.74 10.31 -11.93
CA PHE A 34 0.66 10.29 -12.37
C PHE A 34 1.11 11.63 -12.96
N LYS A 35 0.21 12.34 -13.62
CA LYS A 35 0.46 13.67 -14.21
C LYS A 35 0.27 14.83 -13.23
N SER A 36 -0.08 14.53 -11.99
CA SER A 36 -0.36 15.57 -10.99
C SER A 36 0.91 16.13 -10.36
N GLU A 37 0.77 17.30 -9.75
CA GLU A 37 1.84 17.95 -8.95
C GLU A 37 2.20 17.17 -7.66
N TYR A 38 1.41 16.18 -7.27
CA TYR A 38 1.66 15.36 -6.09
C TYR A 38 2.78 14.32 -6.30
N LEU A 39 3.14 13.99 -7.53
CA LEU A 39 4.29 13.13 -7.85
C LEU A 39 5.59 13.90 -7.61
N TYR A 40 6.30 13.57 -6.52
CA TYR A 40 7.51 14.32 -6.14
C TYR A 40 8.80 13.51 -6.31
N ARG A 41 8.74 12.17 -6.40
CA ARG A 41 9.92 11.31 -6.54
C ARG A 41 9.64 10.06 -7.36
N LYS A 42 10.64 9.61 -8.10
CA LYS A 42 10.63 8.36 -8.89
C LYS A 42 11.91 7.59 -8.62
N ASP A 43 11.76 6.37 -8.15
CA ASP A 43 12.87 5.43 -7.96
C ASP A 43 12.73 4.34 -9.02
N LEU A 44 13.58 4.39 -10.05
CA LEU A 44 13.55 3.48 -11.18
C LEU A 44 14.57 2.37 -10.99
N SER A 45 14.15 1.13 -11.18
CA SER A 45 15.00 -0.05 -11.10
C SER A 45 14.76 -1.01 -12.27
N LEU A 46 15.56 -2.10 -12.35
CA LEU A 46 15.38 -3.09 -13.39
C LEU A 46 14.11 -3.93 -13.23
N ASP A 47 13.71 -4.16 -12.00
CA ASP A 47 12.60 -5.08 -11.69
C ASP A 47 11.29 -4.34 -11.38
N ASP A 48 11.36 -3.30 -10.55
CA ASP A 48 10.20 -2.57 -10.09
C ASP A 48 10.49 -1.07 -10.00
N ASP A 49 9.63 -0.25 -10.56
CA ASP A 49 9.67 1.20 -10.39
C ASP A 49 8.78 1.62 -9.23
N VAL A 50 9.23 2.59 -8.44
CA VAL A 50 8.48 3.16 -7.32
C VAL A 50 8.23 4.64 -7.55
N PHE A 51 6.97 5.04 -7.44
CA PHE A 51 6.52 6.42 -7.62
C PHE A 51 5.93 6.94 -6.31
N HIS A 52 6.46 8.07 -5.83
CA HIS A 52 6.09 8.65 -4.55
C HIS A 52 5.22 9.90 -4.74
N PHE A 53 4.10 9.93 -4.05
CA PHE A 53 3.11 11.00 -4.11
C PHE A 53 2.83 11.55 -2.72
N GLY A 54 2.51 12.83 -2.64
CA GLY A 54 1.99 13.40 -1.42
C GLY A 54 2.39 14.86 -1.14
N PRO A 55 1.84 15.41 -0.07
CA PRO A 55 0.75 14.83 0.72
C PRO A 55 -0.59 14.79 -0.06
N LEU A 56 -1.31 13.69 0.07
CA LEU A 56 -2.63 13.48 -0.53
C LEU A 56 -3.70 13.45 0.56
N ASN A 57 -4.82 14.13 0.34
CA ASN A 57 -6.00 13.93 1.17
C ASN A 57 -6.81 12.75 0.61
N ILE A 58 -6.79 11.63 1.33
CA ILE A 58 -7.55 10.43 0.98
C ILE A 58 -8.67 10.26 1.99
N ASN A 59 -9.89 10.61 1.61
CA ASN A 59 -11.09 10.51 2.46
C ASN A 59 -10.98 11.19 3.82
N GLY A 60 -10.27 12.31 3.88
CA GLY A 60 -10.07 13.11 5.10
C GLY A 60 -8.81 12.78 5.88
N TYR A 61 -8.00 11.84 5.40
CA TYR A 61 -6.68 11.52 5.97
C TYR A 61 -5.58 12.06 5.07
N GLU A 62 -4.59 12.70 5.68
CA GLU A 62 -3.42 13.21 4.96
C GLU A 62 -2.33 12.13 4.93
N MET A 63 -2.05 11.62 3.73
CA MET A 63 -1.18 10.47 3.50
C MET A 63 -0.12 10.78 2.44
N ASN A 64 1.08 10.25 2.62
CA ASN A 64 2.01 10.01 1.54
C ASN A 64 1.72 8.63 0.94
N MET A 65 1.96 8.47 -0.34
CA MET A 65 1.67 7.24 -1.06
C MET A 65 2.88 6.84 -1.91
N SER A 66 3.20 5.55 -1.90
CA SER A 66 4.15 4.95 -2.83
C SER A 66 3.45 3.90 -3.67
N VAL A 67 3.67 3.95 -4.98
CA VAL A 67 3.08 3.02 -5.96
C VAL A 67 4.19 2.24 -6.62
N HIS A 68 4.15 0.92 -6.49
CA HIS A 68 5.09 0.00 -7.10
C HIS A 68 4.51 -0.55 -8.41
N VAL A 69 5.28 -0.43 -9.48
CA VAL A 69 4.89 -0.86 -10.82
C VAL A 69 5.96 -1.77 -11.39
N GLY A 70 5.58 -2.97 -11.79
CA GLY A 70 6.52 -3.96 -12.33
C GLY A 70 5.95 -5.37 -12.32
N GLY A 71 6.82 -6.36 -12.14
CA GLY A 71 6.45 -7.78 -12.13
C GLY A 71 6.13 -8.34 -13.49
N LEU A 72 5.61 -9.57 -13.52
CA LEU A 72 5.41 -10.39 -14.72
C LEU A 72 4.55 -9.67 -15.79
N HIS A 73 3.52 -8.96 -15.38
CA HIS A 73 2.57 -8.30 -16.29
C HIS A 73 2.79 -6.78 -16.41
N ASP A 74 3.89 -6.26 -15.83
CA ASP A 74 4.20 -4.81 -15.85
C ASP A 74 3.01 -3.94 -15.40
N CYS A 75 2.46 -4.30 -14.24
CA CYS A 75 1.28 -3.69 -13.64
C CYS A 75 1.61 -2.98 -12.33
N VAL A 76 0.64 -2.21 -11.81
CA VAL A 76 0.65 -1.77 -10.42
C VAL A 76 0.56 -3.00 -9.51
N LYS A 77 1.58 -3.20 -8.66
CA LYS A 77 1.67 -4.33 -7.73
C LYS A 77 1.19 -3.96 -6.33
N ASN A 78 1.84 -2.94 -5.77
CA ASN A 78 1.60 -2.54 -4.40
C ASN A 78 1.37 -1.04 -4.32
N ILE A 79 0.53 -0.65 -3.38
CA ILE A 79 0.30 0.73 -2.98
C ILE A 79 0.55 0.79 -1.48
N TRP A 80 1.50 1.62 -1.07
CA TRP A 80 1.78 1.89 0.34
C TRP A 80 1.30 3.29 0.70
N LEU A 81 0.58 3.39 1.81
CA LEU A 81 0.08 4.63 2.36
C LEU A 81 0.68 4.83 3.75
N VAL A 82 1.22 6.00 3.99
CA VAL A 82 1.82 6.36 5.27
C VAL A 82 1.28 7.71 5.70
N SER A 83 0.74 7.80 6.91
CA SER A 83 0.30 9.08 7.47
C SER A 83 1.46 10.07 7.49
N THR A 84 1.19 11.32 7.08
CA THR A 84 2.18 12.42 7.13
C THR A 84 2.72 12.68 8.54
N LYS A 85 1.99 12.28 9.58
CA LYS A 85 2.44 12.31 10.97
C LYS A 85 3.74 11.53 11.22
N LEU A 86 4.01 10.45 10.48
CA LEU A 86 5.28 9.71 10.62
C LEU A 86 6.49 10.55 10.17
N MET A 87 6.29 11.49 9.26
CA MET A 87 7.34 12.43 8.79
C MET A 87 7.74 13.45 9.87
N GLU A 88 7.00 13.55 10.95
CA GLU A 88 7.36 14.40 12.11
C GLU A 88 8.53 13.79 12.93
N ILE A 89 8.94 12.54 12.61
CA ILE A 89 10.13 11.89 13.18
C ILE A 89 11.31 12.18 12.24
N PRO A 90 12.19 13.15 12.57
CA PRO A 90 13.08 13.76 11.59
C PRO A 90 14.29 12.90 11.18
N ASP A 91 14.80 12.03 12.01
CA ASP A 91 15.94 11.15 11.73
C ASP A 91 16.05 10.09 12.83
N ILE A 92 16.49 8.91 12.41
CA ILE A 92 16.79 7.76 13.28
C ILE A 92 17.81 8.09 14.39
N ASN A 93 18.76 9.01 14.10
CA ASN A 93 19.79 9.44 15.05
C ASN A 93 19.30 10.58 15.97
N CYS A 94 18.15 11.15 15.71
CA CYS A 94 17.58 12.30 16.40
C CYS A 94 16.10 12.05 16.74
N MET A 95 15.76 10.84 17.19
CA MET A 95 14.40 10.50 17.56
C MET A 95 13.92 11.41 18.69
N PRO A 96 12.80 12.10 18.55
CA PRO A 96 12.24 12.91 19.63
C PRO A 96 11.83 12.01 20.80
N ASP A 97 11.90 12.53 22.03
CA ASP A 97 11.57 11.75 23.24
C ASP A 97 10.16 11.13 23.18
N ASN A 98 9.24 11.74 22.43
CA ASN A 98 7.86 11.31 22.25
C ASN A 98 7.62 10.46 20.97
N TRP A 99 8.66 9.91 20.35
CA TRP A 99 8.53 9.14 19.11
C TRP A 99 7.54 7.96 19.20
N ARG A 100 7.45 7.33 20.37
CA ARG A 100 6.50 6.23 20.61
C ARG A 100 5.05 6.73 20.55
N GLU A 101 4.78 7.90 21.12
CA GLU A 101 3.45 8.52 21.08
C GLU A 101 3.05 8.84 19.63
N ILE A 102 3.99 9.38 18.84
CA ILE A 102 3.78 9.64 17.41
C ILE A 102 3.48 8.33 16.67
N ALA A 103 4.26 7.28 16.90
CA ALA A 103 4.05 5.98 16.26
C ALA A 103 2.68 5.37 16.60
N TYR A 104 2.26 5.44 17.86
CA TYR A 104 0.91 4.98 18.26
C TYR A 104 -0.20 5.86 17.68
N GLU A 105 0.01 7.16 17.54
CA GLU A 105 -0.95 8.03 16.85
C GLU A 105 -1.08 7.66 15.37
N VAL A 106 0.04 7.41 14.70
CA VAL A 106 0.04 6.93 13.30
C VAL A 106 -0.70 5.60 13.17
N LYS A 107 -0.45 4.63 14.06
CA LYS A 107 -1.18 3.35 14.08
C LYS A 107 -2.68 3.58 14.22
N ARG A 108 -3.10 4.45 15.15
CA ARG A 108 -4.51 4.78 15.34
C ARG A 108 -5.12 5.39 14.06
N ILE A 109 -4.41 6.29 13.39
CA ILE A 109 -4.86 6.89 12.12
C ILE A 109 -5.04 5.81 11.05
N HIS A 110 -4.09 4.88 10.94
CA HIS A 110 -4.16 3.79 9.99
C HIS A 110 -5.33 2.85 10.27
N ASP A 111 -5.56 2.49 11.54
CA ASP A 111 -6.69 1.64 11.93
C ASP A 111 -8.04 2.31 11.66
N GLU A 112 -8.16 3.60 11.96
CA GLU A 112 -9.38 4.38 11.66
C GLU A 112 -9.63 4.48 10.15
N PHE A 113 -8.55 4.68 9.37
CA PHE A 113 -8.63 4.67 7.91
C PHE A 113 -9.13 3.32 7.41
N LEU A 114 -8.53 2.20 7.84
CA LEU A 114 -8.95 0.87 7.43
C LEU A 114 -10.41 0.60 7.78
N GLN A 115 -10.85 0.93 8.99
CA GLN A 115 -12.25 0.76 9.40
C GLN A 115 -13.21 1.55 8.50
N LYS A 116 -12.87 2.80 8.20
CA LYS A 116 -13.69 3.67 7.36
C LYS A 116 -13.74 3.20 5.91
N GLU A 117 -12.60 2.76 5.37
CA GLU A 117 -12.49 2.35 3.98
C GLU A 117 -13.11 0.99 3.70
N THR A 118 -13.05 0.08 4.67
CA THR A 118 -13.43 -1.32 4.49
C THR A 118 -14.71 -1.71 5.24
N ALA A 119 -15.24 -0.85 6.10
CA ALA A 119 -16.34 -1.13 7.03
C ALA A 119 -16.06 -2.36 7.94
N MET A 120 -14.80 -2.71 8.16
CA MET A 120 -14.42 -3.78 9.08
C MET A 120 -14.66 -3.35 10.52
N SER A 121 -15.02 -4.32 11.36
CA SER A 121 -15.22 -4.02 12.78
C SER A 121 -13.89 -3.88 13.50
N PRO A 122 -13.85 -3.10 14.61
CA PRO A 122 -12.64 -2.99 15.44
C PRO A 122 -12.09 -4.34 15.96
N SER A 123 -12.96 -5.36 16.10
CA SER A 123 -12.57 -6.70 16.51
C SER A 123 -11.77 -7.45 15.44
N ASP A 124 -11.91 -7.05 14.18
CA ASP A 124 -11.17 -7.64 13.06
C ASP A 124 -9.80 -6.97 12.86
N ILE A 125 -9.55 -5.86 13.56
CA ILE A 125 -8.32 -5.09 13.49
C ILE A 125 -7.63 -5.14 14.85
N ASP A 126 -6.56 -5.92 14.95
CA ASP A 126 -5.73 -5.97 16.16
C ASP A 126 -4.92 -4.67 16.28
N LYS A 127 -5.16 -3.92 17.34
CA LYS A 127 -4.54 -2.59 17.57
C LYS A 127 -3.06 -2.67 17.92
N ASP A 128 -2.59 -3.84 18.33
CA ASP A 128 -1.22 -4.05 18.80
C ASP A 128 -0.34 -4.83 17.82
N ARG A 129 -0.90 -5.22 16.66
CA ARG A 129 -0.22 -6.08 15.69
C ARG A 129 -0.39 -5.60 14.25
N GLU A 130 0.34 -6.25 13.37
CA GLU A 130 0.10 -6.19 11.93
C GLU A 130 -1.24 -6.84 11.60
N ASN A 131 -2.01 -6.17 10.74
CA ASN A 131 -3.27 -6.69 10.25
C ASN A 131 -3.12 -6.99 8.75
N SER A 132 -3.35 -8.21 8.34
CA SER A 132 -3.30 -8.61 6.93
C SER A 132 -4.55 -9.42 6.57
N PHE A 133 -5.17 -9.04 5.48
CA PHE A 133 -6.42 -9.62 4.98
C PHE A 133 -6.23 -10.06 3.54
N SER A 134 -6.33 -11.37 3.30
CA SER A 134 -6.23 -11.95 1.96
C SER A 134 -7.59 -12.02 1.29
N LEU A 135 -7.64 -11.62 0.03
CA LEU A 135 -8.83 -11.54 -0.80
C LEU A 135 -8.55 -12.17 -2.18
N SER A 136 -9.59 -12.35 -2.98
CA SER A 136 -9.45 -12.98 -4.32
C SER A 136 -8.62 -12.17 -5.31
N TRP A 137 -8.44 -10.89 -5.08
CA TRP A 137 -7.68 -9.97 -5.94
C TRP A 137 -6.29 -9.64 -5.39
N GLY A 138 -5.96 -10.12 -4.19
CA GLY A 138 -4.71 -9.80 -3.50
C GLY A 138 -4.89 -9.67 -2.00
N SER A 139 -4.22 -8.71 -1.39
CA SER A 139 -4.31 -8.47 0.04
C SER A 139 -4.27 -6.98 0.39
N PHE A 140 -4.72 -6.65 1.58
CA PHE A 140 -4.48 -5.35 2.19
C PHE A 140 -4.24 -5.50 3.68
N GLY A 141 -3.61 -4.49 4.27
CA GLY A 141 -3.34 -4.55 5.69
C GLY A 141 -2.65 -3.30 6.21
N SER A 142 -2.34 -3.32 7.51
CA SER A 142 -1.47 -2.32 8.14
C SER A 142 -0.31 -3.02 8.83
N SER A 143 0.89 -2.56 8.58
CA SER A 143 2.06 -2.92 9.35
C SER A 143 2.27 -1.92 10.48
N PHE A 144 2.83 -2.40 11.59
CA PHE A 144 3.22 -1.55 12.71
C PHE A 144 4.38 -2.18 13.45
N CYS A 145 5.51 -1.48 13.48
CA CYS A 145 6.70 -1.95 14.17
C CYS A 145 7.30 -0.85 15.04
N LEU A 146 7.44 -1.12 16.33
CA LEU A 146 8.11 -0.26 17.31
C LEU A 146 9.54 -0.74 17.57
N ARG A 147 10.35 -0.91 16.54
CA ARG A 147 11.77 -1.16 16.75
C ARG A 147 12.46 0.14 17.19
N TYR A 148 13.38 -0.01 18.14
CA TYR A 148 14.10 1.12 18.74
C TYR A 148 14.89 1.94 17.73
N ASP A 149 15.27 1.32 16.63
CA ASP A 149 16.08 1.89 15.56
C ASP A 149 15.26 2.40 14.37
N MET A 150 14.01 1.97 14.20
CA MET A 150 13.18 2.41 13.10
C MET A 150 11.68 2.10 13.34
N PRO A 151 10.92 3.02 13.93
CA PRO A 151 9.48 2.85 13.95
C PRO A 151 8.95 2.89 12.52
N SER A 152 8.21 1.88 12.12
CA SER A 152 7.54 1.84 10.84
C SER A 152 6.05 1.58 11.04
N ALA A 153 5.26 2.26 10.25
CA ALA A 153 3.83 2.01 10.14
C ALA A 153 3.38 2.38 8.73
N ASP A 154 2.74 1.48 8.06
CA ASP A 154 2.17 1.70 6.74
C ASP A 154 0.85 0.95 6.56
N ILE A 155 0.11 1.33 5.54
CA ILE A 155 -1.01 0.56 5.01
C ILE A 155 -0.57 0.06 3.64
N GLU A 156 -0.68 -1.23 3.42
CA GLU A 156 -0.36 -1.85 2.13
C GLU A 156 -1.63 -2.36 1.46
N ILE A 157 -1.74 -2.09 0.17
CA ILE A 157 -2.68 -2.73 -0.75
C ILE A 157 -1.82 -3.44 -1.78
N SER A 158 -1.88 -4.78 -1.81
CA SER A 158 -1.09 -5.62 -2.70
C SER A 158 -2.01 -6.34 -3.67
N TYR A 159 -1.77 -6.18 -4.97
CA TYR A 159 -2.53 -6.85 -6.02
C TYR A 159 -1.86 -8.16 -6.43
N ASP A 160 -2.63 -9.24 -6.40
CA ASP A 160 -2.25 -10.53 -6.97
C ASP A 160 -2.55 -10.52 -8.48
N ASN A 161 -1.61 -9.99 -9.27
CA ASN A 161 -1.74 -9.83 -10.71
C ASN A 161 -1.32 -11.10 -11.47
N PHE A 162 -1.67 -12.27 -10.97
CA PHE A 162 -1.48 -13.56 -11.64
C PHE A 162 -2.78 -14.03 -12.29
N THR A 163 -2.67 -14.41 -13.57
CA THR A 163 -3.76 -15.11 -14.26
C THR A 163 -3.86 -16.57 -13.78
N GLU A 164 -4.95 -17.27 -14.09
CA GLU A 164 -5.05 -18.69 -13.79
C GLU A 164 -4.01 -19.54 -14.54
N GLU A 165 -3.54 -19.06 -15.71
CA GLU A 165 -2.46 -19.68 -16.47
C GLU A 165 -1.12 -19.52 -15.75
N ASP A 166 -0.82 -18.31 -15.23
CA ASP A 166 0.39 -18.06 -14.44
C ASP A 166 0.43 -18.92 -13.17
N LYS A 167 -0.69 -19.04 -12.47
CA LYS A 167 -0.79 -19.87 -11.26
C LYS A 167 -0.54 -21.33 -11.58
N ALA A 168 -1.14 -21.85 -12.67
CA ALA A 168 -0.93 -23.22 -13.11
C ALA A 168 0.52 -23.50 -13.54
N GLU A 169 1.24 -22.50 -14.07
CA GLU A 169 2.66 -22.64 -14.40
C GLU A 169 3.54 -22.62 -13.15
N LEU A 170 3.26 -21.74 -12.21
CA LEU A 170 3.95 -21.68 -10.91
C LEU A 170 3.77 -22.96 -10.11
N ASP A 171 2.57 -23.55 -10.11
CA ASP A 171 2.30 -24.83 -9.45
C ASP A 171 3.14 -25.95 -10.05
N LYS A 172 3.27 -26.03 -11.38
CA LYS A 172 4.14 -27.02 -12.06
C LYS A 172 5.61 -26.85 -11.69
N ILE A 173 6.11 -25.59 -11.67
CA ILE A 173 7.50 -25.31 -11.29
C ILE A 173 7.75 -25.71 -9.83
N SER A 174 6.79 -25.45 -8.96
CA SER A 174 6.87 -25.83 -7.54
C SER A 174 6.93 -27.36 -7.36
N ASP A 175 6.11 -28.09 -8.12
CA ASP A 175 6.10 -29.56 -8.07
C ASP A 175 7.42 -30.14 -8.60
N ASP A 176 7.98 -29.60 -9.67
CA ASP A 176 9.26 -30.02 -10.24
C ASP A 176 10.44 -29.76 -9.28
N ILE A 177 10.39 -28.68 -8.48
CA ILE A 177 11.43 -28.36 -7.48
C ILE A 177 11.32 -29.26 -6.24
N LEU A 178 10.10 -29.62 -5.84
CA LEU A 178 9.87 -30.41 -4.63
C LEU A 178 10.07 -31.91 -4.84
N TRP A 179 9.92 -32.42 -6.05
CA TRP A 179 9.90 -33.85 -6.35
C TRP A 179 10.93 -34.29 -7.42
N GLY A 180 11.68 -33.37 -8.00
CA GLY A 180 12.80 -33.65 -8.94
C GLY A 180 14.11 -33.80 -8.17
#